data_ae951a49f782368b483324d2ed637079
#
_entry.id   ae951a49f782368b483324d2ed637079
#
_cell.length_a   1.000
_cell.length_b   1.000
_cell.length_c   1.000
_cell.angle_alpha   90.00
_cell.angle_beta   90.00
_cell.angle_gamma   90.00
#
_symmetry.space_group_name_H-M   'P 1'
#
loop_
_entity.id
_entity.type
_entity.pdbx_description
1 polymer ?
#
loop_
_entity_poly.entity_id
_entity_poly.type
_entity_poly.pdbx_seq_one_letter_code
_entity_poly.pdbx_strand_id
1 'polypeptide(L)'
;MPPSSQPQSLASVLSDLVDRYGYRERLDAARAVEAWPEVVGPAIAGVTEQVWMRHGALHVKIRSSAWRHQLQFQRAEWRARMNEHLQAEVVDEVVFR
;
A
#
# COMPACT_ATOMS: atom_id res chain seq x y z
N MET A 1 -12.37 -14.37 -37.81
CA MET A 1 -12.45 -14.38 -37.05
C MET A 1 -11.84 -14.17 -36.30
N PRO A 2 -11.84 -13.96 -35.91
CA PRO A 2 -11.24 -13.68 -35.24
C PRO A 2 -10.92 -14.06 -34.27
N PRO A 3 -10.24 -13.93 -34.13
CA PRO A 3 -9.78 -14.37 -33.12
C PRO A 3 -10.38 -14.02 -32.05
N SER A 4 -10.98 -13.39 -32.35
CA SER A 4 -11.71 -13.14 -31.55
C SER A 4 -12.12 -14.07 -30.82
N SER A 5 -12.09 -14.86 -31.39
CA SER A 5 -12.36 -15.94 -30.74
C SER A 5 -11.53 -15.86 -29.54
N GLN A 6 -10.72 -15.03 -29.42
CA GLN A 6 -10.01 -14.94 -28.38
C GLN A 6 -10.70 -14.32 -27.35
N PRO A 7 -10.84 -14.90 -26.29
CA PRO A 7 -11.63 -14.43 -25.26
C PRO A 7 -10.94 -13.45 -24.40
N GLN A 8 -10.08 -12.72 -24.92
CA GLN A 8 -9.48 -11.74 -24.10
C GLN A 8 -10.46 -10.62 -23.89
N SER A 9 -10.93 -10.44 -22.67
CA SER A 9 -11.89 -9.39 -22.36
C SER A 9 -11.22 -8.03 -22.34
N LEU A 10 -12.00 -6.98 -22.42
CA LEU A 10 -11.49 -5.63 -22.31
C LEU A 10 -10.77 -5.45 -20.97
N ALA A 11 -11.33 -6.00 -19.91
CA ALA A 11 -10.71 -5.91 -18.58
C ALA A 11 -9.32 -6.55 -18.57
N SER A 12 -9.17 -7.68 -19.26
CA SER A 12 -7.89 -8.36 -19.35
C SER A 12 -6.87 -7.55 -20.11
N VAL A 13 -7.27 -6.94 -21.20
CA VAL A 13 -6.38 -6.10 -22.00
C VAL A 13 -5.94 -4.87 -21.20
N LEU A 14 -6.88 -4.24 -20.50
CA LEU A 14 -6.57 -3.08 -19.66
C LEU A 14 -5.62 -3.46 -18.53
N SER A 15 -5.82 -4.61 -17.93
CA SER A 15 -4.95 -5.10 -16.87
C SER A 15 -3.52 -5.28 -17.36
N ASP A 16 -3.36 -5.83 -18.56
CA ASP A 16 -2.05 -6.02 -19.15
C ASP A 16 -1.36 -4.68 -19.41
N LEU A 17 -2.11 -3.70 -19.90
CA LEU A 17 -1.56 -2.37 -20.14
C LEU A 17 -1.14 -1.70 -18.82
N VAL A 18 -1.95 -1.83 -17.80
CA VAL A 18 -1.66 -1.27 -16.49
C VAL A 18 -0.36 -1.86 -15.95
N ASP A 19 -0.21 -3.18 -16.04
CA ASP A 19 0.99 -3.85 -15.56
C ASP A 19 2.21 -3.46 -16.37
N ARG A 20 2.05 -3.34 -17.68
CA ARG A 20 3.15 -3.01 -18.57
C ARG A 20 3.74 -1.64 -18.28
N TYR A 21 2.91 -0.67 -17.92
CA TYR A 21 3.37 0.69 -17.69
C TYR A 21 3.57 1.02 -16.21
N GLY A 22 3.48 0.00 -15.37
CA GLY A 22 3.68 0.21 -13.93
C GLY A 22 2.54 0.96 -13.26
N TYR A 23 1.41 1.07 -13.94
CA TYR A 23 0.29 1.84 -13.41
C TYR A 23 -0.34 1.18 -12.20
N ARG A 24 -0.39 -0.16 -12.19
CA ARG A 24 -0.93 -0.91 -11.07
C ARG A 24 -0.11 -0.67 -9.81
N GLU A 25 1.20 -0.65 -9.94
CA GLU A 25 2.09 -0.38 -8.83
C GLU A 25 1.84 0.98 -8.23
N ARG A 26 1.62 1.99 -9.07
CA ARG A 26 1.31 3.34 -8.59
C ARG A 26 -0.06 3.41 -7.92
N LEU A 27 -1.03 2.70 -8.46
CA LEU A 27 -2.35 2.64 -7.84
C LEU A 27 -2.30 1.97 -6.49
N ASP A 28 -1.55 0.86 -6.39
CA ASP A 28 -1.41 0.15 -5.13
C ASP A 28 -0.70 1.02 -4.10
N ALA A 29 0.32 1.75 -4.53
CA ALA A 29 1.03 2.66 -3.64
C ALA A 29 0.10 3.75 -3.11
N ALA A 30 -0.72 4.33 -3.98
CA ALA A 30 -1.67 5.36 -3.57
C ALA A 30 -2.71 4.80 -2.61
N ARG A 31 -3.19 3.59 -2.87
CA ARG A 31 -4.16 2.92 -1.98
C ARG A 31 -3.56 2.68 -0.61
N ALA A 32 -2.28 2.28 -0.56
CA ALA A 32 -1.62 2.02 0.71
C ALA A 32 -1.49 3.30 1.54
N VAL A 33 -1.11 4.40 0.90
CA VAL A 33 -0.99 5.69 1.57
C VAL A 33 -2.34 6.14 2.14
N GLU A 34 -3.41 6.01 1.35
CA GLU A 34 -4.74 6.39 1.81
C GLU A 34 -5.25 5.48 2.92
N ALA A 35 -4.88 4.23 2.91
CA ALA A 35 -5.37 3.26 3.88
C ALA A 35 -4.74 3.43 5.26
N TRP A 36 -3.54 3.99 5.34
CA TRP A 36 -2.81 4.07 6.61
C TRP A 36 -3.64 4.64 7.76
N PRO A 37 -4.24 5.84 7.63
CA PRO A 37 -4.99 6.39 8.76
C PRO A 37 -6.20 5.55 9.14
N GLU A 38 -6.81 4.87 8.19
CA GLU A 38 -7.96 4.01 8.48
C GLU A 38 -7.55 2.77 9.26
N VAL A 39 -6.40 2.21 8.89
CA VAL A 39 -5.92 0.97 9.51
C VAL A 39 -5.42 1.22 10.93
N VAL A 40 -4.70 2.31 11.14
CA VAL A 40 -4.07 2.58 12.44
C VAL A 40 -4.98 3.29 13.44
N GLY A 41 -6.01 3.94 12.97
CA GLY A 41 -6.93 4.65 13.84
C GLY A 41 -6.49 6.07 14.19
N PRO A 42 -7.35 6.84 14.86
CA PRO A 42 -7.12 8.27 15.06
C PRO A 42 -5.91 8.63 15.92
N ALA A 43 -5.56 7.79 16.90
CA ALA A 43 -4.43 8.12 17.77
C ALA A 43 -3.11 8.12 17.00
N ILE A 44 -2.86 7.08 16.23
CA ILE A 44 -1.63 6.97 15.44
C ILE A 44 -1.69 7.92 14.24
N ALA A 45 -2.85 8.04 13.62
CA ALA A 45 -3.02 8.98 12.52
C ALA A 45 -2.71 10.41 12.99
N GLY A 46 -3.09 10.74 14.20
CA GLY A 46 -2.86 12.08 14.77
C GLY A 46 -1.40 12.42 14.98
N VAL A 47 -0.53 11.43 15.12
CA VAL A 47 0.92 11.66 15.26
C VAL A 47 1.68 11.35 13.97
N THR A 48 0.97 11.01 12.91
CA THR A 48 1.57 10.76 11.60
C THR A 48 1.70 12.08 10.86
N GLU A 49 2.92 12.44 10.49
CA GLU A 49 3.16 13.67 9.73
C GLU A 49 3.10 13.43 8.23
N GLN A 50 3.59 12.28 7.78
CA GLN A 50 3.70 12.01 6.36
C GLN A 50 3.73 10.52 6.11
N VAL A 51 3.13 10.10 5.01
CA VAL A 51 3.12 8.69 4.59
C VAL A 51 3.44 8.64 3.11
N TRP A 52 4.34 7.73 2.71
CA TRP A 52 4.63 7.54 1.29
C TRP A 52 5.11 6.12 1.06
N MET A 53 4.97 5.65 -0.19
CA MET A 53 5.47 4.35 -0.61
C MET A 53 6.69 4.54 -1.48
N ARG A 54 7.68 3.66 -1.29
CA ARG A 54 8.85 3.66 -2.14
C ARG A 54 9.42 2.25 -2.20
N HIS A 55 9.47 1.70 -3.39
CA HIS A 55 10.01 0.35 -3.64
C HIS A 55 9.42 -0.71 -2.69
N GLY A 56 8.11 -0.69 -2.53
CA GLY A 56 7.41 -1.67 -1.69
C GLY A 56 7.41 -1.37 -0.21
N ALA A 57 8.14 -0.38 0.24
CA ALA A 57 8.17 0.00 1.65
C ALA A 57 7.23 1.16 1.92
N LEU A 58 6.40 1.02 2.94
CA LEU A 58 5.54 2.11 3.39
C LEU A 58 6.32 2.89 4.45
N HIS A 59 6.66 4.13 4.12
CA HIS A 59 7.38 5.01 5.03
C HIS A 59 6.39 5.88 5.76
N VAL A 60 6.49 5.91 7.08
CA VAL A 60 5.59 6.68 7.92
C VAL A 60 6.44 7.56 8.83
N LYS A 61 6.27 8.87 8.69
CA LYS A 61 6.98 9.81 9.54
C LYS A 61 6.11 10.12 10.75
N ILE A 62 6.62 9.82 11.93
CA ILE A 62 5.90 9.96 13.18
C ILE A 62 6.47 11.12 13.98
N ARG A 63 5.57 12.01 14.45
CA ARG A 63 5.98 13.21 15.18
C ARG A 63 6.57 12.89 16.54
N SER A 64 6.02 11.89 17.21
CA SER A 64 6.43 11.54 18.58
C SER A 64 7.46 10.43 18.57
N SER A 65 8.60 10.65 19.23
CA SER A 65 9.63 9.60 19.31
C SER A 65 9.16 8.41 20.14
N ALA A 66 8.33 8.64 21.15
CA ALA A 66 7.79 7.56 21.95
C ALA A 66 6.88 6.66 21.11
N TRP A 67 6.00 7.27 20.31
CA TRP A 67 5.15 6.52 19.40
C TRP A 67 5.97 5.77 18.36
N ARG A 68 6.97 6.44 17.79
CA ARG A 68 7.82 5.84 16.76
C ARG A 68 8.50 4.58 17.30
N HIS A 69 9.05 4.67 18.50
CA HIS A 69 9.72 3.55 19.12
C HIS A 69 8.77 2.36 19.31
N GLN A 70 7.58 2.62 19.82
CA GLN A 70 6.59 1.59 20.04
C GLN A 70 6.12 0.96 18.73
N LEU A 71 5.85 1.79 17.73
CA LEU A 71 5.38 1.31 16.43
C LEU A 71 6.44 0.45 15.74
N GLN A 72 7.71 0.78 15.94
CA GLN A 72 8.80 0.03 15.36
C GLN A 72 8.80 -1.43 15.81
N PHE A 73 8.45 -1.68 17.06
CA PHE A 73 8.33 -3.05 17.56
C PHE A 73 7.19 -3.81 16.89
N GLN A 74 6.19 -3.10 16.41
CA GLN A 74 5.00 -3.70 15.82
C GLN A 74 4.99 -3.64 14.30
N ARG A 75 6.12 -3.32 13.68
CA ARG A 75 6.14 -3.07 12.23
C ARG A 75 5.63 -4.24 11.39
N ALA A 76 5.95 -5.45 11.78
CA ALA A 76 5.50 -6.63 11.06
C ALA A 76 3.97 -6.81 11.17
N GLU A 77 3.41 -6.47 12.32
CA GLU A 77 1.98 -6.54 12.54
C GLU A 77 1.27 -5.49 11.69
N TRP A 78 1.81 -4.28 11.62
CA TRP A 78 1.21 -3.23 10.81
C TRP A 78 1.29 -3.56 9.32
N ARG A 79 2.39 -4.18 8.89
CA ARG A 79 2.49 -4.66 7.51
C ARG A 79 1.37 -5.66 7.22
N ALA A 80 1.16 -6.62 8.10
CA ALA A 80 0.13 -7.63 7.92
C ALA A 80 -1.26 -7.01 7.88
N ARG A 81 -1.53 -6.07 8.77
CA ARG A 81 -2.83 -5.40 8.82
C ARG A 81 -3.10 -4.55 7.58
N MET A 82 -2.06 -3.88 7.09
CA MET A 82 -2.17 -3.08 5.87
C MET A 82 -2.52 -3.97 4.69
N ASN A 83 -1.81 -5.07 4.52
CA ASN A 83 -2.04 -5.98 3.41
C ASN A 83 -3.40 -6.67 3.52
N GLU A 84 -3.84 -6.97 4.73
CA GLU A 84 -5.17 -7.53 4.93
C GLU A 84 -6.25 -6.53 4.52
N HIS A 85 -6.09 -5.27 4.92
CA HIS A 85 -7.04 -4.21 4.56
C HIS A 85 -7.09 -4.02 3.04
N LEU A 86 -5.94 -4.05 2.40
CA LEU A 86 -5.82 -3.86 0.95
C LEU A 86 -6.20 -5.12 0.17
N GLN A 87 -6.26 -6.25 0.86
CA GLN A 87 -6.55 -7.55 0.26
C GLN A 87 -5.56 -7.90 -0.85
N ALA A 88 -4.30 -7.54 -0.64
CA ALA A 88 -3.22 -7.81 -1.58
C ALA A 88 -1.89 -7.60 -0.86
N GLU A 89 -0.86 -8.27 -1.33
CA GLU A 89 0.48 -8.14 -0.77
C GLU A 89 1.15 -6.91 -1.40
N VAL A 90 0.72 -5.74 -1.00
CA VAL A 90 1.21 -4.46 -1.54
C VAL A 90 2.41 -3.93 -0.75
N VAL A 91 2.34 -4.07 0.57
CA VAL A 91 3.36 -3.53 1.46
C VAL A 91 4.34 -4.62 1.85
N ASP A 92 5.60 -4.46 1.48
CA ASP A 92 6.65 -5.42 1.83
C ASP A 92 7.20 -5.17 3.23
N GLU A 93 7.24 -3.92 3.62
CA GLU A 93 7.68 -3.56 4.97
C GLU A 93 7.15 -2.17 5.34
N VAL A 94 7.10 -1.89 6.62
CA VAL A 94 6.72 -0.57 7.12
C VAL A 94 7.94 0.00 7.83
N VAL A 95 8.30 1.23 7.47
CA VAL A 95 9.46 1.92 8.03
C VAL A 95 8.96 3.17 8.75
N PHE A 96 9.22 3.25 10.05
CA PHE A 96 8.84 4.42 10.84
C PHE A 96 10.03 5.36 11.00
N ARG A 97 9.81 6.64 10.73
CA ARG A 97 10.84 7.65 10.80
C ARG A 97 10.48 8.79 11.73
#